data_6ec2d6e5e8a55d930e2321f4da5b2b94
#
_entry.id   6ec2d6e5e8a55d930e2321f4da5b2b94
#
_cell.length_a   1.000
_cell.length_b   1.000
_cell.length_c   1.000
_cell.angle_alpha   90.00
_cell.angle_beta   90.00
_cell.angle_gamma   90.00
#
_symmetry.space_group_name_H-M   'P 1'
#
loop_
_entity.id
_entity.type
_entity.pdbx_description
1 polymer ?
#
loop_
_entity_poly.entity_id
_entity_poly.type
_entity_poly.pdbx_seq_one_letter_code
_entity_poly.pdbx_strand_id
1 'polypeptide(L)'
;MHELKHDGYRLQIHIRDGRVRLYTMNGTDWSKRYPRIVEEASRVKVSAVMDAEVVCLVKKGIADFDMLHGRTADHVAVACAFDLLMHDGDDLRRQPLRERKLALSKLLMRSRGGIQYVEHTEGHGEKLFEAVCDLGLEGIVSKRLTSVYRSGPSRAWLKIKNPKAPAATRAADGTF
;
A
#
# COMPACT_ATOMS: atom_id res chain seq x y z
N MET A 1 11.25 7.84 -8.23
CA MET A 1 11.34 6.61 -7.44
C MET A 1 10.38 5.56 -7.99
N HIS A 2 10.66 4.29 -7.73
CA HIS A 2 9.87 3.15 -8.22
C HIS A 2 9.59 2.19 -7.07
N GLU A 3 8.35 1.75 -6.95
CA GLU A 3 7.86 0.81 -5.94
C GLU A 3 7.23 -0.40 -6.62
N LEU A 4 7.17 -1.54 -5.92
CA LEU A 4 6.36 -2.67 -6.36
C LEU A 4 4.88 -2.25 -6.40
N LYS A 5 4.19 -2.64 -7.46
CA LYS A 5 2.74 -2.55 -7.52
C LYS A 5 2.15 -3.81 -6.92
N HIS A 6 1.58 -3.65 -5.73
CA HIS A 6 0.89 -4.74 -5.04
C HIS A 6 -0.51 -4.96 -5.61
N ASP A 7 -0.91 -6.21 -5.72
CA ASP A 7 -2.24 -6.64 -6.18
C ASP A 7 -3.13 -6.87 -4.96
N GLY A 8 -4.00 -5.92 -4.64
CA GLY A 8 -4.79 -5.94 -3.43
C GLY A 8 -5.93 -4.92 -3.40
N TYR A 9 -6.36 -4.57 -2.19
CA TYR A 9 -7.36 -3.52 -1.96
C TYR A 9 -6.72 -2.29 -1.34
N ARG A 10 -6.84 -1.15 -2.01
CA ARG A 10 -6.38 0.12 -1.46
C ARG A 10 -7.30 0.59 -0.34
N LEU A 11 -6.70 0.95 0.80
CA LEU A 11 -7.39 1.55 1.92
C LEU A 11 -6.52 2.58 2.65
N GLN A 12 -7.19 3.38 3.49
CA GLN A 12 -6.53 4.28 4.42
C GLN A 12 -6.61 3.71 5.84
N ILE A 13 -5.49 3.78 6.56
CA ILE A 13 -5.40 3.44 7.98
C ILE A 13 -5.43 4.74 8.76
N HIS A 14 -6.52 4.96 9.51
CA HIS A 14 -6.72 6.12 10.36
C HIS A 14 -6.46 5.73 11.82
N ILE A 15 -5.52 6.41 12.46
CA ILE A 15 -5.19 6.28 13.89
C ILE A 15 -5.46 7.62 14.53
N ARG A 16 -6.39 7.68 15.48
CA ARG A 16 -6.73 8.89 16.21
C ARG A 16 -7.12 8.55 17.65
N ASP A 17 -6.46 9.17 18.61
CA ASP A 17 -6.73 9.00 20.05
C ASP A 17 -6.77 7.52 20.47
N GLY A 18 -5.83 6.71 19.97
CA GLY A 18 -5.73 5.27 20.22
C GLY A 18 -6.79 4.43 19.50
N ARG A 19 -7.67 5.04 18.71
CA ARG A 19 -8.67 4.33 17.89
C ARG A 19 -8.17 4.14 16.47
N VAL A 20 -8.36 2.93 15.95
CA VAL A 20 -7.98 2.57 14.57
C VAL A 20 -9.23 2.36 13.73
N ARG A 21 -9.22 2.90 12.51
CA ARG A 21 -10.21 2.63 11.46
C ARG A 21 -9.51 2.39 10.12
N LEU A 22 -10.06 1.45 9.36
CA LEU A 22 -9.59 1.13 8.02
C LEU A 22 -10.68 1.49 7.02
N TYR A 23 -10.45 2.49 6.19
CA TYR A 23 -11.43 2.94 5.20
C TYR A 23 -11.01 2.57 3.79
N THR A 24 -11.93 1.95 3.04
CA THR A 24 -11.76 1.77 1.60
C THR A 24 -11.82 3.12 0.87
N MET A 25 -11.46 3.13 -0.41
CA MET A 25 -11.57 4.33 -1.25
C MET A 25 -12.98 4.92 -1.32
N ASN A 26 -14.01 4.09 -1.10
CA ASN A 26 -15.42 4.51 -1.08
C ASN A 26 -15.92 4.84 0.34
N GLY A 27 -15.02 4.91 1.33
CA GLY A 27 -15.38 5.27 2.72
C GLY A 27 -15.98 4.14 3.56
N THR A 28 -16.02 2.90 3.05
CA THR A 28 -16.52 1.75 3.82
C THR A 28 -15.50 1.37 4.90
N ASP A 29 -15.97 1.19 6.15
CA ASP A 29 -15.14 0.74 7.27
C ASP A 29 -14.90 -0.78 7.20
N TRP A 30 -13.66 -1.17 6.97
CA TRP A 30 -13.19 -2.54 6.94
C TRP A 30 -12.36 -2.94 8.17
N SER A 31 -12.43 -2.21 9.26
CA SER A 31 -11.67 -2.50 10.49
C SER A 31 -11.94 -3.91 11.03
N LYS A 32 -13.20 -4.37 10.96
CA LYS A 32 -13.56 -5.74 11.40
C LYS A 32 -13.04 -6.83 10.45
N ARG A 33 -12.79 -6.48 9.19
CA ARG A 33 -12.33 -7.42 8.18
C ARG A 33 -10.84 -7.78 8.38
N TYR A 34 -10.02 -6.80 8.80
CA TYR A 34 -8.57 -6.97 8.91
C TYR A 34 -8.06 -6.74 10.33
N PRO A 35 -8.37 -7.64 11.28
CA PRO A 35 -8.04 -7.46 12.71
C PRO A 35 -6.53 -7.37 12.96
N ARG A 36 -5.70 -8.08 12.21
CA ARG A 36 -4.24 -8.04 12.30
C ARG A 36 -3.67 -6.66 12.00
N ILE A 37 -4.21 -5.99 10.98
CA ILE A 37 -3.80 -4.62 10.61
C ILE A 37 -4.22 -3.64 11.71
N VAL A 38 -5.44 -3.78 12.25
CA VAL A 38 -5.94 -2.96 13.36
C VAL A 38 -5.08 -3.14 14.60
N GLU A 39 -4.74 -4.37 14.96
CA GLU A 39 -3.86 -4.68 16.10
C GLU A 39 -2.48 -4.02 15.93
N GLU A 40 -1.86 -4.15 14.76
CA GLU A 40 -0.58 -3.54 14.49
C GLU A 40 -0.65 -2.01 14.55
N ALA A 41 -1.66 -1.40 13.91
CA ALA A 41 -1.87 0.04 13.92
C ALA A 41 -2.12 0.59 15.34
N SER A 42 -2.74 -0.18 16.24
CA SER A 42 -3.00 0.23 17.62
C SER A 42 -1.71 0.41 18.47
N ARG A 43 -0.59 -0.14 18.00
CA ARG A 43 0.72 0.03 18.63
C ARG A 43 1.39 1.37 18.29
N VAL A 44 0.92 2.03 17.24
CA VAL A 44 1.36 3.38 16.87
C VAL A 44 0.79 4.38 17.88
N LYS A 45 1.66 5.15 18.54
CA LYS A 45 1.30 6.00 19.68
C LYS A 45 0.89 7.43 19.30
N VAL A 46 1.04 7.78 18.02
CA VAL A 46 0.68 9.10 17.48
C VAL A 46 -0.52 8.99 16.56
N SER A 47 -1.26 10.09 16.41
CA SER A 47 -2.31 10.15 15.38
C SER A 47 -1.69 10.13 14.00
N ALA A 48 -2.24 9.31 13.10
CA ALA A 48 -1.70 9.17 11.75
C ALA A 48 -2.79 8.78 10.73
N VAL A 49 -2.60 9.17 9.48
CA VAL A 49 -3.36 8.66 8.34
C VAL A 49 -2.37 8.15 7.31
N MET A 50 -2.39 6.84 7.07
CA MET A 50 -1.55 6.17 6.07
C MET A 50 -2.39 5.69 4.89
N ASP A 51 -1.83 5.76 3.68
CA ASP A 51 -2.40 5.17 2.47
C ASP A 51 -1.66 3.85 2.18
N ALA A 52 -2.40 2.76 2.01
CA ALA A 52 -1.84 1.42 1.92
C ALA A 52 -2.60 0.54 0.92
N GLU A 53 -1.94 -0.51 0.44
CA GLU A 53 -2.56 -1.63 -0.26
C GLU A 53 -2.63 -2.83 0.68
N VAL A 54 -3.82 -3.37 0.92
CA VAL A 54 -3.98 -4.61 1.68
C VAL A 54 -3.78 -5.79 0.76
N VAL A 55 -2.93 -6.71 1.20
CA VAL A 55 -2.57 -7.91 0.43
C VAL A 55 -2.59 -9.15 1.32
N CYS A 56 -2.82 -10.29 0.72
CA CYS A 56 -2.47 -11.59 1.30
C CYS A 56 -1.14 -12.03 0.69
N LEU A 57 -0.09 -12.13 1.52
CA LEU A 57 1.22 -12.60 1.07
C LEU A 57 1.33 -14.11 1.26
N VAL A 58 1.56 -14.83 0.17
CA VAL A 58 1.87 -16.26 0.18
C VAL A 58 3.38 -16.49 0.21
N LYS A 59 3.84 -17.72 -0.03
CA LYS A 59 5.27 -18.06 -0.04
C LYS A 59 6.07 -17.10 -0.91
N LYS A 60 7.24 -16.71 -0.43
CA LYS A 60 8.17 -15.75 -1.06
C LYS A 60 7.65 -14.29 -1.13
N GLY A 61 6.61 -13.91 -0.36
CA GLY A 61 6.11 -12.54 -0.31
C GLY A 61 5.32 -12.10 -1.55
N ILE A 62 4.85 -13.04 -2.36
CA ILE A 62 3.99 -12.75 -3.53
C ILE A 62 2.57 -12.53 -3.03
N ALA A 63 1.89 -11.49 -3.57
CA ALA A 63 0.50 -11.22 -3.26
C ALA A 63 -0.42 -12.21 -4.00
N ASP A 64 -1.38 -12.79 -3.27
CA ASP A 64 -2.45 -13.63 -3.81
C ASP A 64 -3.79 -12.90 -3.63
N PHE A 65 -4.30 -12.34 -4.72
CA PHE A 65 -5.54 -11.58 -4.71
C PHE A 65 -6.77 -12.49 -4.51
N ASP A 66 -6.75 -13.72 -5.02
CA ASP A 66 -7.91 -14.61 -4.95
C ASP A 66 -8.19 -15.03 -3.51
N MET A 67 -7.13 -15.27 -2.70
CA MET A 67 -7.26 -15.50 -1.26
C MET A 67 -7.84 -14.29 -0.53
N LEU A 68 -7.46 -13.08 -0.95
CA LEU A 68 -7.97 -11.83 -0.37
C LEU A 68 -9.43 -11.58 -0.79
N HIS A 69 -9.75 -11.78 -2.07
CA HIS A 69 -11.10 -11.61 -2.62
C HIS A 69 -12.08 -12.61 -2.01
N GLY A 70 -11.70 -13.88 -1.93
CA GLY A 70 -12.47 -14.96 -1.31
C GLY A 70 -12.59 -14.88 0.21
N ARG A 71 -11.96 -13.89 0.86
CA ARG A 71 -11.95 -13.68 2.32
C ARG A 71 -11.37 -14.82 3.15
N THR A 72 -10.72 -15.77 2.51
CA THR A 72 -10.14 -16.93 3.21
C THR A 72 -8.90 -16.58 4.03
N ALA A 73 -8.28 -15.45 3.71
CA ALA A 73 -7.04 -14.99 4.31
C ALA A 73 -7.12 -13.60 4.99
N ASP A 74 -8.32 -13.09 5.26
CA ASP A 74 -8.51 -11.77 5.88
C ASP A 74 -7.74 -11.64 7.21
N HIS A 75 -7.62 -12.72 7.99
CA HIS A 75 -6.94 -12.76 9.30
C HIS A 75 -5.40 -12.71 9.21
N VAL A 76 -4.81 -13.04 8.05
CA VAL A 76 -3.36 -12.97 7.80
C VAL A 76 -2.96 -11.83 6.88
N ALA A 77 -3.94 -11.09 6.35
CA ALA A 77 -3.68 -9.97 5.47
C ALA A 77 -2.78 -8.91 6.14
N VAL A 78 -1.96 -8.27 5.32
CA VAL A 78 -1.06 -7.19 5.73
C VAL A 78 -1.32 -5.94 4.90
N ALA A 79 -1.03 -4.77 5.47
CA ALA A 79 -1.11 -3.50 4.77
C ALA A 79 0.28 -3.06 4.31
N CYS A 80 0.49 -2.95 3.00
CA CYS A 80 1.68 -2.38 2.39
C CYS A 80 1.52 -0.86 2.29
N ALA A 81 2.00 -0.12 3.29
CA ALA A 81 1.85 1.33 3.38
C ALA A 81 2.86 2.04 2.47
N PHE A 82 2.36 2.91 1.60
CA PHE A 82 3.16 3.59 0.59
C PHE A 82 3.12 5.12 0.68
N ASP A 83 2.27 5.71 1.54
CA ASP A 83 2.21 7.16 1.77
C ASP A 83 1.72 7.48 3.19
N LEU A 84 2.15 8.64 3.72
CA LEU A 84 1.70 9.18 5.01
C LEU A 84 1.06 10.55 4.77
N LEU A 85 -0.21 10.67 5.12
CA LEU A 85 -1.02 11.86 4.81
C LEU A 85 -1.16 12.81 6.00
N MET A 86 -1.17 12.24 7.22
CA MET A 86 -1.19 12.98 8.48
C MET A 86 -0.28 12.31 9.49
N HIS A 87 0.40 13.11 10.32
CA HIS A 87 1.27 12.65 11.38
C HIS A 87 1.19 13.59 12.58
N ASP A 88 0.75 13.09 13.72
CA ASP A 88 0.65 13.80 15.00
C ASP A 88 -0.05 15.19 14.90
N GLY A 89 -1.15 15.22 14.14
CA GLY A 89 -1.93 16.44 13.91
C GLY A 89 -1.53 17.24 12.67
N ASP A 90 -0.32 17.02 12.13
CA ASP A 90 0.17 17.72 10.95
C ASP A 90 -0.37 17.11 9.67
N ASP A 91 -0.90 17.94 8.76
CA ASP A 91 -1.31 17.55 7.41
C ASP A 91 -0.09 17.55 6.47
N LEU A 92 0.40 16.38 6.11
CA LEU A 92 1.56 16.20 5.25
C LEU A 92 1.24 16.22 3.75
N ARG A 93 -0.02 16.29 3.34
CA ARG A 93 -0.42 16.16 1.93
C ARG A 93 0.21 17.22 1.01
N ARG A 94 0.55 18.39 1.55
CA ARG A 94 1.23 19.46 0.82
C ARG A 94 2.76 19.31 0.79
N GLN A 95 3.31 18.39 1.58
CA GLN A 95 4.73 18.10 1.57
C GLN A 95 5.12 17.26 0.33
N PRO A 96 6.37 17.36 -0.15
CA PRO A 96 6.88 16.46 -1.18
C PRO A 96 6.77 14.99 -0.78
N LEU A 97 6.54 14.09 -1.74
CA LEU A 97 6.47 12.64 -1.47
C LEU A 97 7.70 12.11 -0.74
N ARG A 98 8.90 12.62 -1.04
CA ARG A 98 10.14 12.26 -0.35
C ARG A 98 10.02 12.40 1.17
N GLU A 99 9.51 13.55 1.63
CA GLU A 99 9.37 13.84 3.06
C GLU A 99 8.31 12.95 3.71
N ARG A 100 7.19 12.74 3.02
CA ARG A 100 6.14 11.83 3.52
C ARG A 100 6.61 10.39 3.62
N LYS A 101 7.40 9.92 2.64
CA LYS A 101 8.03 8.57 2.66
C LYS A 101 9.03 8.44 3.79
N LEU A 102 9.85 9.45 4.03
CA LEU A 102 10.80 9.46 5.15
C LEU A 102 10.07 9.42 6.50
N ALA A 103 9.00 10.18 6.66
CA ALA A 103 8.18 10.14 7.87
C ALA A 103 7.51 8.77 8.06
N LEU A 104 6.97 8.19 6.98
CA LEU A 104 6.36 6.86 7.00
C LEU A 104 7.36 5.77 7.40
N SER A 105 8.58 5.77 6.84
CA SER A 105 9.59 4.77 7.16
C SER A 105 9.98 4.83 8.65
N LYS A 106 10.12 6.03 9.21
CA LYS A 106 10.39 6.24 10.65
C LYS A 106 9.22 5.74 11.51
N LEU A 107 7.99 6.03 11.13
CA LEU A 107 6.78 5.62 11.84
C LEU A 107 6.66 4.09 11.91
N LEU A 108 7.01 3.39 10.82
CA LEU A 108 6.86 1.94 10.69
C LEU A 108 8.12 1.13 11.05
N MET A 109 9.21 1.78 11.46
CA MET A 109 10.49 1.12 11.78
C MET A 109 10.37 0.00 12.83
N ARG A 110 9.37 0.06 13.71
CA ARG A 110 9.09 -0.93 14.76
C ARG A 110 7.87 -1.80 14.47
N SER A 111 7.36 -1.78 13.25
CA SER A 111 6.22 -2.63 12.88
C SER A 111 6.59 -4.11 12.95
N ARG A 112 5.61 -4.92 13.41
CA ARG A 112 5.76 -6.38 13.61
C ARG A 112 5.11 -7.20 12.50
N GLY A 113 4.88 -6.60 11.35
CA GLY A 113 4.46 -7.28 10.12
C GLY A 113 2.98 -7.23 9.76
N GLY A 114 2.12 -6.59 10.57
CA GLY A 114 0.73 -6.29 10.18
C GLY A 114 0.62 -5.10 9.23
N ILE A 115 1.58 -4.16 9.35
CA ILE A 115 1.75 -3.05 8.42
C ILE A 115 3.21 -3.07 7.97
N GLN A 116 3.44 -3.01 6.66
CA GLN A 116 4.77 -3.03 6.06
C GLN A 116 5.00 -1.73 5.29
N TYR A 117 6.19 -1.16 5.41
CA TYR A 117 6.61 -0.06 4.56
C TYR A 117 6.89 -0.58 3.16
N VAL A 118 6.38 0.09 2.14
CA VAL A 118 6.72 -0.22 0.75
C VAL A 118 8.05 0.41 0.42
N GLU A 119 9.07 -0.44 0.25
CA GLU A 119 10.40 -0.02 -0.16
C GLU A 119 10.39 0.55 -1.58
N HIS A 120 11.35 1.42 -1.89
CA HIS A 120 11.49 2.02 -3.20
C HIS A 120 12.94 2.11 -3.65
N THR A 121 13.14 2.22 -4.95
CA THR A 121 14.42 2.52 -5.57
C THR A 121 14.37 3.88 -6.26
N GLU A 122 15.49 4.60 -6.26
CA GLU A 122 15.67 5.79 -7.08
C GLU A 122 16.53 5.42 -8.30
N GLY A 123 16.07 5.76 -9.50
CA GLY A 123 16.69 5.30 -10.75
C GLY A 123 16.44 3.81 -11.06
N HIS A 124 16.99 3.34 -12.15
CA HIS A 124 16.94 1.93 -12.58
C HIS A 124 15.53 1.31 -12.67
N GLY A 125 14.51 2.10 -12.99
CA GLY A 125 13.12 1.64 -13.08
C GLY A 125 12.91 0.52 -14.10
N GLU A 126 13.64 0.52 -15.20
CA GLU A 126 13.61 -0.54 -16.22
C GLU A 126 14.06 -1.88 -15.64
N LYS A 127 15.21 -1.90 -14.94
CA LYS A 127 15.73 -3.12 -14.30
C LYS A 127 14.80 -3.66 -13.22
N LEU A 128 14.20 -2.77 -12.44
CA LEU A 128 13.20 -3.18 -11.47
C LEU A 128 11.97 -3.79 -12.16
N PHE A 129 11.51 -3.18 -13.26
CA PHE A 129 10.37 -3.69 -14.02
C PHE A 129 10.64 -5.05 -14.64
N GLU A 130 11.83 -5.26 -15.23
CA GLU A 130 12.26 -6.55 -15.74
C GLU A 130 12.23 -7.63 -14.65
N ALA A 131 12.86 -7.37 -13.49
CA ALA A 131 12.85 -8.30 -12.36
C ALA A 131 11.43 -8.60 -11.84
N VAL A 132 10.56 -7.60 -11.82
CA VAL A 132 9.15 -7.75 -11.45
C VAL A 132 8.39 -8.63 -12.43
N CYS A 133 8.67 -8.49 -13.75
CA CYS A 133 8.09 -9.34 -14.79
C CYS A 133 8.56 -10.79 -14.67
N ASP A 134 9.86 -11.02 -14.42
CA ASP A 134 10.45 -12.35 -14.25
C ASP A 134 9.89 -13.09 -13.05
N LEU A 135 9.54 -12.34 -11.99
CA LEU A 135 8.87 -12.88 -10.79
C LEU A 135 7.35 -13.05 -10.94
N GLY A 136 6.77 -12.67 -12.08
CA GLY A 136 5.33 -12.74 -12.32
C GLY A 136 4.49 -11.77 -11.48
N LEU A 137 5.11 -10.71 -10.93
CA LEU A 137 4.41 -9.72 -10.10
C LEU A 137 3.61 -8.73 -10.97
N GLU A 138 2.67 -7.99 -10.35
CA GLU A 138 1.71 -7.14 -11.06
C GLU A 138 2.34 -6.00 -11.85
N GLY A 139 3.46 -5.45 -11.40
CA GLY A 139 4.14 -4.34 -12.04
C GLY A 139 4.83 -3.41 -11.05
N ILE A 140 5.06 -2.18 -11.48
CA ILE A 140 5.65 -1.12 -10.64
C ILE A 140 4.79 0.14 -10.65
N VAL A 141 5.00 0.99 -9.65
CA VAL A 141 4.47 2.36 -9.62
C VAL A 141 5.65 3.32 -9.59
N SER A 142 5.80 4.11 -10.66
CA SER A 142 6.80 5.18 -10.74
C SER A 142 6.21 6.47 -10.22
N LYS A 143 6.86 7.08 -9.23
CA LYS A 143 6.34 8.27 -8.54
C LYS A 143 7.35 9.41 -8.57
N ARG A 144 6.86 10.64 -8.77
CA ARG A 144 7.68 11.86 -8.70
C ARG A 144 7.90 12.22 -7.22
N LEU A 145 9.16 12.20 -6.76
CA LEU A 145 9.54 12.47 -5.36
C LEU A 145 9.14 13.86 -4.85
N THR A 146 9.09 14.86 -5.73
CA THR A 146 8.71 16.23 -5.39
C THR A 146 7.21 16.49 -5.42
N SER A 147 6.39 15.46 -5.73
CA SER A 147 4.94 15.64 -5.85
C SER A 147 4.26 15.78 -4.50
N VAL A 148 3.27 16.68 -4.44
CA VAL A 148 2.29 16.73 -3.35
C VAL A 148 1.26 15.60 -3.51
N TYR A 149 0.58 15.25 -2.42
CA TYR A 149 -0.51 14.27 -2.48
C TYR A 149 -1.73 14.85 -3.20
N ARG A 150 -2.36 14.03 -4.04
CA ARG A 150 -3.65 14.33 -4.67
C ARG A 150 -4.57 13.13 -4.54
N SER A 151 -5.79 13.35 -4.06
CA SER A 151 -6.84 12.35 -4.11
C SER A 151 -7.25 12.09 -5.56
N GLY A 152 -7.52 10.84 -5.91
CA GLY A 152 -7.90 10.44 -7.27
C GLY A 152 -6.71 10.28 -8.24
N PRO A 153 -6.96 10.33 -9.56
CA PRO A 153 -5.94 10.15 -10.59
C PRO A 153 -4.84 11.20 -10.50
N SER A 154 -3.58 10.79 -10.63
CA SER A 154 -2.42 11.68 -10.58
C SER A 154 -1.43 11.36 -11.70
N ARG A 155 -1.04 12.38 -12.47
CA ARG A 155 0.04 12.25 -13.47
C ARG A 155 1.43 12.12 -12.85
N ALA A 156 1.55 12.36 -11.54
CA ALA A 156 2.81 12.18 -10.83
C ALA A 156 3.09 10.73 -10.43
N TRP A 157 2.10 9.84 -10.59
CA TRP A 157 2.18 8.41 -10.28
C TRP A 157 1.80 7.60 -11.51
N LEU A 158 2.77 6.92 -12.10
CA LEU A 158 2.59 6.11 -13.29
C LEU A 158 2.56 4.64 -12.89
N LYS A 159 1.45 3.96 -13.18
CA LYS A 159 1.30 2.51 -12.97
C LYS A 159 1.74 1.80 -14.24
N ILE A 160 2.78 0.98 -14.13
CA ILE A 160 3.34 0.19 -15.24
C ILE A 160 3.07 -1.27 -14.91
N LYS A 161 2.13 -1.87 -15.63
CA LYS A 161 1.67 -3.23 -15.39
C LYS A 161 2.49 -4.24 -16.17
N ASN A 162 2.77 -5.38 -15.56
CA ASN A 162 3.27 -6.56 -16.24
C ASN A 162 2.12 -7.20 -17.05
N PRO A 163 2.20 -7.26 -18.38
CA PRO A 163 1.11 -7.78 -19.20
C PRO A 163 0.87 -9.30 -19.02
N LYS A 164 1.85 -10.02 -18.43
CA LYS A 164 1.78 -11.46 -18.18
C LYS A 164 1.34 -11.80 -16.74
N ALA A 165 1.14 -10.80 -15.89
CA ALA A 165 0.72 -11.04 -14.51
C ALA A 165 -0.77 -11.48 -14.44
N PRO A 166 -1.17 -12.34 -13.48
CA PRO A 166 -2.57 -12.72 -13.27
C PRO A 166 -3.52 -11.53 -13.14
N ALA A 167 -3.08 -10.45 -12.51
CA ALA A 167 -3.84 -9.21 -12.38
C ALA A 167 -4.18 -8.53 -13.72
N ALA A 168 -3.37 -8.74 -14.77
CA ALA A 168 -3.63 -8.21 -16.11
C ALA A 168 -4.74 -8.99 -16.83
N THR A 169 -4.77 -10.31 -16.65
CA THR A 169 -5.79 -11.19 -17.25
C THR A 169 -7.15 -11.01 -16.57
N ARG A 170 -7.21 -10.88 -15.24
CA ARG A 170 -8.46 -10.59 -14.50
C ARG A 170 -9.18 -9.34 -15.00
N ALA A 171 -8.44 -8.27 -15.27
CA ALA A 171 -9.00 -7.02 -15.79
C ALA A 171 -9.60 -7.19 -17.21
N ALA A 172 -9.04 -8.11 -18.02
CA ALA A 172 -9.53 -8.41 -19.36
C ALA A 172 -10.77 -9.30 -19.33
N ASP A 173 -10.88 -10.20 -18.35
CA ASP A 173 -11.97 -11.18 -18.24
C ASP A 173 -13.19 -10.65 -17.47
N GLY A 174 -13.17 -9.38 -17.01
CA GLY A 174 -14.30 -8.74 -16.33
C GLY A 174 -14.62 -9.33 -14.94
N THR A 175 -13.70 -10.04 -14.35
CA THR A 175 -13.85 -10.68 -13.02
C THR A 175 -13.53 -9.68 -11.90
N PHE A 176 -14.39 -8.66 -11.73
CA PHE A 176 -14.37 -7.73 -10.59
C PHE A 176 -15.71 -7.72 -9.88
#